data_7b881c8f898e371b7e0a8db6f027dd27
#
_entry.id   7b881c8f898e371b7e0a8db6f027dd27
#
_cell.length_a   1.000
_cell.length_b   1.000
_cell.length_c   1.000
_cell.angle_alpha   90.00
_cell.angle_beta   90.00
_cell.angle_gamma   90.00
#
_symmetry.space_group_name_H-M   'P 1'
#
loop_
_entity.id
_entity.type
_entity.pdbx_description
1 polymer ?
#
loop_
_entity_poly.entity_id
_entity_poly.type
_entity_poly.pdbx_seq_one_letter_code
_entity_poly.pdbx_strand_id
1 'polypeptide(L)'
;MQGTEQEMSTDIGGDPEKEDSKTSDAISSFFNDSSFTTSNYEIRRRPTDYTYERFREFRSTPLPTGLIPRIEYYKKHLDFLSIPFYLPYIMLNLDAVERLTDKGLTAREIYPYGDIITTSTIHDDILCNFTVEHEIDVITKFKPAWHIPCDYPTYYEDCDEGREWFIDAIVEDTMSFIEAVKDTSIEVLPLVKGINESEWKRSISPFRNRGINHFAFYVKQYFGSHNGKNDELMIEHIRRMIYSCHPDYLMLIGYQSPLRVRDIPPEVQAFAGERWIRGSKLNILTPEQARIEYLDWERQFKEQGIVRQTVLKFEDEILSKEMY
;
A
#
# COMPACT_ATOMS: atom_id res chain seq x y z
N MET A 1 5.26 -51.99 41.44
CA MET A 1 5.65 -51.69 40.06
C MET A 1 5.23 -50.26 39.76
N GLN A 2 6.19 -49.36 39.83
CA GLN A 2 6.02 -47.93 39.55
C GLN A 2 6.39 -47.71 38.09
N GLY A 3 5.48 -47.15 37.27
CA GLY A 3 5.74 -46.73 35.91
C GLY A 3 5.90 -45.20 35.91
N THR A 4 7.09 -44.76 35.56
CA THR A 4 7.46 -43.36 35.32
C THR A 4 7.03 -42.97 33.91
N GLU A 5 6.08 -42.05 33.79
CA GLU A 5 5.78 -41.31 32.54
C GLU A 5 6.82 -40.20 32.38
N GLN A 6 7.54 -40.25 31.26
CA GLN A 6 8.40 -39.17 30.78
C GLN A 6 7.55 -38.22 29.92
N GLU A 7 7.31 -37.01 30.41
CA GLU A 7 6.81 -35.90 29.60
C GLU A 7 7.90 -35.44 28.65
N MET A 8 7.62 -35.54 27.34
CA MET A 8 8.41 -34.90 26.28
C MET A 8 7.88 -33.51 26.08
N SER A 9 8.58 -32.50 26.63
CA SER A 9 8.38 -31.09 26.34
C SER A 9 8.95 -30.77 24.96
N THR A 10 8.10 -30.51 23.98
CA THR A 10 8.49 -29.92 22.71
C THR A 10 8.34 -28.42 22.82
N ASP A 11 9.42 -27.76 23.21
CA ASP A 11 9.56 -26.30 23.20
C ASP A 11 9.89 -25.86 21.77
N ILE A 12 8.89 -25.42 20.99
CA ILE A 12 9.03 -24.73 19.71
C ILE A 12 8.32 -23.38 19.84
N GLY A 13 8.87 -22.52 20.71
CA GLY A 13 8.47 -21.14 20.86
C GLY A 13 9.54 -20.21 20.31
N GLY A 14 9.66 -20.08 19.01
CA GLY A 14 10.36 -18.98 18.37
C GLY A 14 9.49 -17.74 18.43
N ASP A 15 9.89 -16.74 19.23
CA ASP A 15 9.20 -15.48 19.44
C ASP A 15 9.26 -14.64 18.15
N PRO A 16 8.12 -14.40 17.44
CA PRO A 16 8.12 -13.63 16.19
C PRO A 16 8.48 -12.15 16.36
N GLU A 17 8.38 -11.60 17.58
CA GLU A 17 8.72 -10.21 17.87
C GLU A 17 10.24 -9.94 17.80
N LYS A 18 11.08 -10.96 18.03
CA LYS A 18 12.54 -10.81 17.93
C LYS A 18 13.06 -10.75 16.49
N GLU A 19 12.31 -11.23 15.52
CA GLU A 19 12.71 -11.11 14.11
C GLU A 19 12.36 -9.72 13.54
N ASP A 20 11.24 -9.13 13.92
CA ASP A 20 10.83 -7.80 13.44
C ASP A 20 11.72 -6.69 14.01
N SER A 21 12.14 -6.79 15.29
CA SER A 21 13.05 -5.82 15.89
C SER A 21 14.46 -5.88 15.27
N LYS A 22 14.95 -7.09 14.95
CA LYS A 22 16.26 -7.25 14.30
C LYS A 22 16.27 -6.74 12.86
N THR A 23 15.13 -6.79 12.18
CA THR A 23 14.99 -6.25 10.82
C THR A 23 15.01 -4.72 10.86
N SER A 24 14.33 -4.10 11.83
CA SER A 24 14.33 -2.66 12.05
C SER A 24 15.73 -2.12 12.39
N ASP A 25 16.44 -2.79 13.31
CA ASP A 25 17.79 -2.38 13.70
C ASP A 25 18.83 -2.59 12.57
N ALA A 26 18.69 -3.64 11.77
CA ALA A 26 19.54 -3.86 10.60
C ALA A 26 19.28 -2.81 9.51
N ILE A 27 18.04 -2.40 9.31
CA ILE A 27 17.65 -1.34 8.37
C ILE A 27 18.21 0.01 8.85
N SER A 28 18.06 0.34 10.12
CA SER A 28 18.59 1.58 10.71
C SER A 28 20.12 1.68 10.62
N SER A 29 20.84 0.58 10.85
CA SER A 29 22.31 0.56 10.74
C SER A 29 22.81 0.68 9.30
N PHE A 30 22.04 0.19 8.32
CA PHE A 30 22.38 0.26 6.90
C PHE A 30 22.25 1.68 6.33
N PHE A 31 21.30 2.47 6.85
CA PHE A 31 21.09 3.86 6.43
C PHE A 31 22.11 4.84 7.03
N ASN A 32 22.79 4.46 8.11
CA ASN A 32 23.84 5.27 8.72
C ASN A 32 25.23 5.09 8.05
N ASP A 33 25.35 4.17 7.08
CA ASP A 33 26.59 4.03 6.34
C ASP A 33 26.72 5.15 5.29
N SER A 34 27.49 6.18 5.66
CA SER A 34 27.80 7.35 4.83
C SER A 34 28.61 7.02 3.56
N SER A 35 28.88 5.75 3.30
CA SER A 35 29.62 5.28 2.09
C SER A 35 28.73 5.11 0.85
N PHE A 36 27.41 5.34 0.95
CA PHE A 36 26.51 5.30 -0.20
C PHE A 36 26.67 6.55 -1.07
N THR A 37 27.74 6.61 -1.82
CA THR A 37 27.92 7.62 -2.86
C THR A 37 27.11 7.21 -4.09
N THR A 38 26.24 8.11 -4.53
CA THR A 38 25.41 8.01 -5.76
C THR A 38 26.23 7.79 -7.05
N SER A 39 27.57 7.79 -6.98
CA SER A 39 28.45 7.74 -8.13
C SER A 39 28.51 6.37 -8.84
N ASN A 40 27.98 5.31 -8.28
CA ASN A 40 28.07 3.97 -8.87
C ASN A 40 26.77 3.47 -9.54
N TYR A 41 25.71 4.26 -9.53
CA TYR A 41 24.52 3.98 -10.33
C TYR A 41 24.52 4.89 -11.56
N GLU A 42 25.19 4.46 -12.62
CA GLU A 42 24.83 4.92 -13.95
C GLU A 42 23.37 4.46 -14.21
N ILE A 43 22.43 5.39 -14.00
CA ILE A 43 21.10 5.26 -14.58
C ILE A 43 21.34 5.23 -16.09
N ARG A 44 21.40 4.03 -16.68
CA ARG A 44 21.48 3.88 -18.13
C ARG A 44 20.24 4.53 -18.71
N ARG A 45 20.38 5.80 -19.10
CA ARG A 45 19.35 6.54 -19.84
C ARG A 45 19.08 5.76 -21.12
N ARG A 46 17.89 5.16 -21.21
CA ARG A 46 17.38 4.74 -22.51
C ARG A 46 17.06 5.98 -23.33
N PRO A 47 17.11 5.90 -24.67
CA PRO A 47 16.58 6.95 -25.53
C PRO A 47 15.14 7.22 -25.09
N THR A 48 14.85 8.47 -24.84
CA THR A 48 13.52 8.97 -24.49
C THR A 48 12.57 8.54 -25.60
N ASP A 49 11.68 7.59 -25.28
CA ASP A 49 10.62 7.21 -26.19
C ASP A 49 9.60 8.34 -26.18
N TYR A 50 9.69 9.23 -27.16
CA TYR A 50 8.83 10.41 -27.35
C TYR A 50 7.33 10.08 -27.36
N THR A 51 6.97 8.80 -27.49
CA THR A 51 5.59 8.31 -27.49
C THR A 51 4.96 8.34 -26.10
N TYR A 52 5.73 8.15 -25.02
CA TYR A 52 5.16 8.08 -23.66
C TYR A 52 4.77 9.47 -23.13
N GLU A 53 5.54 10.52 -23.46
CA GLU A 53 5.20 11.89 -23.03
C GLU A 53 3.94 12.42 -23.71
N ARG A 54 3.70 12.09 -24.98
CA ARG A 54 2.49 12.51 -25.73
C ARG A 54 1.18 11.90 -25.19
N PHE A 55 1.24 10.75 -24.53
CA PHE A 55 0.05 10.11 -23.96
C PHE A 55 -0.34 10.69 -22.58
N ARG A 56 0.59 11.35 -21.90
CA ARG A 56 0.37 11.90 -20.55
C ARG A 56 -0.29 13.28 -20.55
N GLU A 57 -0.15 14.05 -21.60
CA GLU A 57 -0.70 15.43 -21.70
C GLU A 57 -2.23 15.51 -21.78
N PHE A 58 -2.93 14.38 -21.93
CA PHE A 58 -4.38 14.37 -22.18
C PHE A 58 -5.22 13.44 -21.29
N ARG A 59 -4.66 12.85 -20.24
CA ARG A 59 -5.43 11.97 -19.35
C ARG A 59 -5.18 12.31 -17.90
N SER A 60 -6.28 12.42 -17.13
CA SER A 60 -6.23 12.22 -15.68
C SER A 60 -5.44 10.94 -15.40
N THR A 61 -4.50 10.97 -14.46
CA THR A 61 -3.71 9.80 -14.05
C THR A 61 -4.69 8.66 -13.70
N PRO A 62 -4.64 7.50 -14.35
CA PRO A 62 -5.60 6.43 -14.09
C PRO A 62 -5.44 5.93 -12.65
N LEU A 63 -6.56 5.57 -12.03
CA LEU A 63 -6.56 4.96 -10.70
C LEU A 63 -5.68 3.71 -10.70
N PRO A 64 -4.79 3.54 -9.69
CA PRO A 64 -3.90 2.39 -9.61
C PRO A 64 -4.68 1.09 -9.48
N THR A 65 -4.24 0.02 -10.15
CA THR A 65 -4.93 -1.28 -10.12
C THR A 65 -3.98 -2.44 -9.92
N GLY A 66 -4.50 -3.57 -9.42
CA GLY A 66 -3.75 -4.82 -9.27
C GLY A 66 -2.84 -4.84 -8.05
N LEU A 67 -1.75 -5.60 -8.16
CA LEU A 67 -0.74 -5.71 -7.11
C LEU A 67 0.24 -4.56 -7.20
N ILE A 68 0.46 -3.88 -6.08
CA ILE A 68 1.36 -2.73 -5.96
C ILE A 68 2.42 -3.07 -4.91
N PRO A 69 3.64 -3.41 -5.34
CA PRO A 69 4.74 -3.64 -4.41
C PRO A 69 5.10 -2.38 -3.64
N ARG A 70 5.14 -2.48 -2.31
CA ARG A 70 5.75 -1.46 -1.46
C ARG A 70 7.25 -1.67 -1.48
N ILE A 71 7.96 -0.69 -1.98
CA ILE A 71 9.39 -0.72 -2.21
C ILE A 71 10.06 0.10 -1.13
N GLU A 72 11.03 -0.49 -0.46
CA GLU A 72 11.93 0.23 0.41
C GLU A 72 13.17 0.65 -0.38
N TYR A 73 13.71 1.82 -0.06
CA TYR A 73 14.85 2.37 -0.78
C TYR A 73 16.16 1.72 -0.34
N TYR A 74 16.34 0.44 -0.68
CA TYR A 74 17.60 -0.27 -0.50
C TYR A 74 17.96 -1.13 -1.71
N LYS A 75 19.24 -1.46 -1.82
CA LYS A 75 19.85 -2.04 -3.03
C LYS A 75 19.06 -3.22 -3.60
N LYS A 76 18.65 -4.18 -2.78
CA LYS A 76 18.00 -5.42 -3.24
C LYS A 76 16.64 -5.17 -3.90
N HIS A 77 15.85 -4.22 -3.37
CA HIS A 77 14.60 -3.80 -3.98
C HIS A 77 14.82 -3.01 -5.27
N LEU A 78 15.85 -2.15 -5.30
CA LEU A 78 16.20 -1.41 -6.51
C LEU A 78 16.74 -2.33 -7.62
N ASP A 79 17.56 -3.32 -7.27
CA ASP A 79 18.03 -4.34 -8.22
C ASP A 79 16.84 -5.16 -8.77
N PHE A 80 15.83 -5.45 -7.94
CA PHE A 80 14.59 -6.10 -8.37
C PHE A 80 13.85 -5.27 -9.42
N LEU A 81 13.81 -3.94 -9.29
CA LEU A 81 13.16 -3.03 -10.23
C LEU A 81 13.99 -2.75 -11.49
N SER A 82 15.23 -3.26 -11.58
CA SER A 82 16.09 -2.97 -12.73
C SER A 82 15.56 -3.60 -14.03
N ILE A 83 15.90 -3.01 -15.17
CA ILE A 83 15.52 -3.46 -16.50
C ILE A 83 15.99 -4.92 -16.75
N PRO A 84 15.14 -5.77 -17.41
CA PRO A 84 13.96 -5.42 -18.20
C PRO A 84 12.62 -5.51 -17.44
N PHE A 85 12.60 -5.58 -16.14
CA PHE A 85 11.37 -5.76 -15.35
C PHE A 85 10.60 -4.45 -15.23
N TYR A 86 9.30 -4.50 -15.49
CA TYR A 86 8.40 -3.34 -15.48
C TYR A 86 7.17 -3.61 -14.64
N LEU A 87 6.88 -2.68 -13.74
CA LEU A 87 5.67 -2.63 -12.94
C LEU A 87 4.95 -1.32 -13.23
N PRO A 88 3.65 -1.31 -13.53
CA PRO A 88 2.91 -0.07 -13.79
C PRO A 88 2.89 0.85 -12.57
N TYR A 89 2.83 0.27 -11.37
CA TYR A 89 2.81 1.02 -10.10
C TYR A 89 3.75 0.41 -9.08
N ILE A 90 4.42 1.27 -8.33
CA ILE A 90 5.14 0.92 -7.09
C ILE A 90 4.73 1.89 -5.99
N MET A 91 4.86 1.48 -4.72
CA MET A 91 4.58 2.34 -3.57
C MET A 91 5.86 2.61 -2.78
N LEU A 92 6.05 3.86 -2.35
CA LEU A 92 7.14 4.29 -1.46
C LEU A 92 6.57 4.93 -0.19
N ASN A 93 7.28 4.73 0.91
CA ASN A 93 6.98 5.36 2.19
C ASN A 93 7.44 6.82 2.22
N LEU A 94 6.75 7.65 2.98
CA LEU A 94 7.05 9.08 3.13
C LEU A 94 8.49 9.32 3.63
N ASP A 95 8.98 8.56 4.60
CA ASP A 95 10.33 8.66 5.13
C ASP A 95 11.42 8.34 4.09
N ALA A 96 11.17 7.38 3.22
CA ALA A 96 12.05 7.09 2.08
C ALA A 96 12.02 8.22 1.06
N VAL A 97 10.84 8.78 0.81
CA VAL A 97 10.63 9.90 -0.12
C VAL A 97 11.35 11.16 0.38
N GLU A 98 11.28 11.48 1.68
CA GLU A 98 12.03 12.59 2.29
C GLU A 98 13.53 12.48 2.01
N ARG A 99 14.12 11.30 2.31
CA ARG A 99 15.56 11.05 2.05
C ARG A 99 15.94 11.18 0.58
N LEU A 100 15.03 10.85 -0.34
CA LEU A 100 15.24 11.01 -1.78
C LEU A 100 15.18 12.47 -2.18
N THR A 101 14.20 13.20 -1.64
CA THR A 101 14.01 14.63 -1.87
C THR A 101 15.20 15.46 -1.37
N ASP A 102 15.75 15.10 -0.20
CA ASP A 102 16.95 15.72 0.34
C ASP A 102 18.19 15.56 -0.56
N LYS A 103 18.21 14.49 -1.39
CA LYS A 103 19.22 14.28 -2.43
C LYS A 103 18.88 14.96 -3.75
N GLY A 104 17.79 15.73 -3.82
CA GLY A 104 17.31 16.40 -5.03
C GLY A 104 16.69 15.46 -6.06
N LEU A 105 16.24 14.26 -5.66
CA LEU A 105 15.68 13.26 -6.57
C LEU A 105 14.16 13.36 -6.61
N THR A 106 13.60 13.17 -7.79
CA THR A 106 12.16 13.15 -8.07
C THR A 106 11.66 11.73 -8.34
N ALA A 107 10.34 11.53 -8.29
CA ALA A 107 9.73 10.23 -8.60
C ALA A 107 10.16 9.68 -9.97
N ARG A 108 10.24 10.53 -10.98
CA ARG A 108 10.63 10.14 -12.34
C ARG A 108 12.07 9.70 -12.44
N GLU A 109 12.97 10.29 -11.65
CA GLU A 109 14.40 9.90 -11.64
C GLU A 109 14.59 8.56 -10.93
N ILE A 110 13.76 8.26 -9.93
CA ILE A 110 13.80 6.99 -9.20
C ILE A 110 13.18 5.87 -10.03
N TYR A 111 12.01 6.10 -10.63
CA TYR A 111 11.31 5.08 -11.38
C TYR A 111 10.69 5.65 -12.67
N PRO A 112 11.46 5.74 -13.76
CA PRO A 112 11.01 6.35 -15.01
C PRO A 112 10.02 5.48 -15.81
N TYR A 113 9.81 4.23 -15.41
CA TYR A 113 9.07 3.23 -16.19
C TYR A 113 7.61 3.07 -15.79
N GLY A 114 7.21 3.57 -14.64
CA GLY A 114 5.86 3.48 -14.11
C GLY A 114 5.56 4.63 -13.16
N ASP A 115 4.41 4.57 -12.54
CA ASP A 115 3.96 5.59 -11.60
C ASP A 115 4.33 5.21 -10.16
N ILE A 116 4.79 6.20 -9.40
CA ILE A 116 5.05 6.06 -7.98
C ILE A 116 3.83 6.56 -7.21
N ILE A 117 3.36 5.72 -6.28
CA ILE A 117 2.41 6.07 -5.24
C ILE A 117 3.20 6.28 -3.96
N THR A 118 3.02 7.40 -3.29
CA THR A 118 3.64 7.65 -1.98
C THR A 118 2.61 7.54 -0.88
N THR A 119 3.03 7.20 0.34
CA THR A 119 2.10 7.03 1.47
C THR A 119 2.73 7.45 2.78
N SER A 120 1.94 8.09 3.64
CA SER A 120 2.26 8.39 5.04
C SER A 120 1.93 7.23 5.99
N THR A 121 1.44 6.07 5.49
CA THR A 121 1.22 4.88 6.34
C THR A 121 2.56 4.24 6.75
N ILE A 122 3.31 4.91 7.60
CA ILE A 122 4.64 4.53 8.11
C ILE A 122 4.57 4.22 9.61
N HIS A 123 5.70 3.91 10.22
CA HIS A 123 5.76 3.62 11.65
C HIS A 123 5.49 4.90 12.47
N ASP A 124 4.69 4.79 13.54
CA ASP A 124 4.24 5.94 14.34
C ASP A 124 5.38 6.78 14.91
N ASP A 125 6.47 6.15 15.36
CA ASP A 125 7.66 6.85 15.87
C ASP A 125 8.32 7.76 14.82
N ILE A 126 8.13 7.47 13.54
CA ILE A 126 8.60 8.29 12.43
C ILE A 126 7.52 9.29 12.03
N LEU A 127 6.28 8.85 11.97
CA LEU A 127 5.13 9.66 11.57
C LEU A 127 4.93 10.89 12.46
N CYS A 128 5.16 10.77 13.78
CA CYS A 128 5.02 11.88 14.72
C CYS A 128 5.98 13.07 14.45
N ASN A 129 6.99 12.90 13.58
CA ASN A 129 7.90 13.96 13.17
C ASN A 129 7.42 14.71 11.91
N PHE A 130 6.36 14.23 11.23
CA PHE A 130 5.81 14.87 10.05
C PHE A 130 4.62 15.74 10.42
N THR A 131 4.67 17.02 10.04
CA THR A 131 3.49 17.88 9.98
C THR A 131 2.93 17.87 8.56
N VAL A 132 1.68 18.29 8.39
CA VAL A 132 1.05 18.38 7.06
C VAL A 132 1.84 19.27 6.11
N GLU A 133 2.34 20.40 6.61
CA GLU A 133 3.14 21.35 5.82
C GLU A 133 4.46 20.71 5.36
N HIS A 134 5.09 19.92 6.24
CA HIS A 134 6.32 19.22 5.89
C HIS A 134 6.04 18.11 4.85
N GLU A 135 4.97 17.35 5.03
CA GLU A 135 4.52 16.35 4.06
C GLU A 135 4.23 16.99 2.70
N ILE A 136 3.51 18.12 2.64
CA ILE A 136 3.26 18.87 1.41
C ILE A 136 4.57 19.30 0.74
N ASP A 137 5.54 19.84 1.49
CA ASP A 137 6.84 20.27 0.97
C ASP A 137 7.62 19.11 0.34
N VAL A 138 7.70 17.98 1.05
CA VAL A 138 8.38 16.76 0.58
C VAL A 138 7.72 16.24 -0.70
N ILE A 139 6.41 16.09 -0.70
CA ILE A 139 5.67 15.48 -1.81
C ILE A 139 5.65 16.38 -3.05
N THR A 140 5.52 17.69 -2.89
CA THR A 140 5.58 18.63 -4.02
C THR A 140 6.96 18.70 -4.68
N LYS A 141 8.03 18.48 -3.93
CA LYS A 141 9.40 18.34 -4.46
C LYS A 141 9.60 16.99 -5.17
N PHE A 142 9.11 15.91 -4.58
CA PHE A 142 9.27 14.55 -5.13
C PHE A 142 8.44 14.31 -6.38
N LYS A 143 7.24 14.88 -6.46
CA LYS A 143 6.28 14.79 -7.59
C LYS A 143 5.88 13.35 -7.94
N PRO A 144 5.29 12.60 -7.01
CA PRO A 144 4.72 11.29 -7.31
C PRO A 144 3.49 11.44 -8.23
N ALA A 145 3.01 10.33 -8.83
CA ALA A 145 1.74 10.34 -9.54
C ALA A 145 0.55 10.37 -8.58
N TRP A 146 0.65 9.61 -7.48
CA TRP A 146 -0.37 9.51 -6.44
C TRP A 146 0.23 9.69 -5.06
N HIS A 147 -0.53 10.28 -4.15
CA HIS A 147 -0.16 10.35 -2.73
C HIS A 147 -1.32 9.97 -1.82
N ILE A 148 -1.03 9.23 -0.76
CA ILE A 148 -1.95 8.85 0.31
C ILE A 148 -1.47 9.59 1.56
N PRO A 149 -2.07 10.76 1.88
CA PRO A 149 -1.56 11.66 2.90
C PRO A 149 -2.10 11.37 4.29
N CYS A 150 -1.45 12.00 5.28
CA CYS A 150 -2.00 12.30 6.59
C CYS A 150 -2.46 11.05 7.36
N ASP A 151 -1.57 10.08 7.58
CA ASP A 151 -1.88 8.98 8.50
C ASP A 151 -1.75 9.46 9.95
N TYR A 152 -2.67 8.98 10.79
CA TYR A 152 -2.61 9.12 12.24
C TYR A 152 -2.82 7.76 12.88
N PRO A 153 -2.15 7.47 14.01
CA PRO A 153 -2.35 6.20 14.70
C PRO A 153 -3.80 6.10 15.18
N THR A 154 -4.52 5.08 14.67
CA THR A 154 -5.87 4.74 15.09
C THR A 154 -5.91 3.25 15.32
N TYR A 155 -6.00 2.83 16.58
CA TYR A 155 -5.99 1.43 16.94
C TYR A 155 -7.37 0.94 17.34
N TYR A 156 -7.57 -0.36 17.18
CA TYR A 156 -8.82 -1.00 17.54
C TYR A 156 -9.13 -0.88 19.06
N GLU A 157 -8.07 -0.84 19.86
CA GLU A 157 -8.14 -0.72 21.32
C GLU A 157 -8.39 0.71 21.81
N ASP A 158 -8.29 1.71 20.94
CA ASP A 158 -8.57 3.09 21.31
C ASP A 158 -10.03 3.28 21.69
N CYS A 159 -10.33 4.20 22.61
CA CYS A 159 -11.71 4.59 22.88
C CYS A 159 -12.34 5.26 21.66
N ASP A 160 -13.67 5.19 21.54
CA ASP A 160 -14.40 5.71 20.39
C ASP A 160 -14.13 7.20 20.16
N GLU A 161 -14.09 8.01 21.23
CA GLU A 161 -13.82 9.45 21.15
C GLU A 161 -12.39 9.74 20.62
N GLY A 162 -11.41 8.94 21.02
CA GLY A 162 -10.03 9.06 20.54
C GLY A 162 -9.92 8.74 19.05
N ARG A 163 -10.55 7.65 18.59
CA ARG A 163 -10.56 7.30 17.16
C ARG A 163 -11.29 8.35 16.33
N GLU A 164 -12.44 8.84 16.79
CA GLU A 164 -13.18 9.90 16.09
C GLU A 164 -12.36 11.16 15.94
N TRP A 165 -11.63 11.57 16.97
CA TRP A 165 -10.74 12.73 16.92
C TRP A 165 -9.64 12.56 15.85
N PHE A 166 -8.99 11.40 15.80
CA PHE A 166 -7.97 11.12 14.79
C PHE A 166 -8.56 11.05 13.37
N ILE A 167 -9.77 10.50 13.21
CA ILE A 167 -10.46 10.49 11.92
C ILE A 167 -10.75 11.91 11.43
N ASP A 168 -11.20 12.80 12.31
CA ASP A 168 -11.43 14.20 11.95
C ASP A 168 -10.12 14.89 11.55
N ALA A 169 -9.04 14.68 12.31
CA ALA A 169 -7.72 15.22 11.98
C ALA A 169 -7.23 14.74 10.61
N ILE A 170 -7.35 13.43 10.31
CA ILE A 170 -7.00 12.88 8.99
C ILE A 170 -7.80 13.57 7.88
N VAL A 171 -9.10 13.78 8.08
CA VAL A 171 -9.97 14.42 7.09
C VAL A 171 -9.56 15.88 6.88
N GLU A 172 -9.37 16.64 7.95
CA GLU A 172 -9.01 18.08 7.88
C GLU A 172 -7.65 18.27 7.21
N ASP A 173 -6.66 17.48 7.60
CA ASP A 173 -5.31 17.56 7.08
C ASP A 173 -5.23 17.08 5.62
N THR A 174 -5.95 16.01 5.28
CA THR A 174 -6.05 15.53 3.88
C THR A 174 -6.74 16.59 3.00
N MET A 175 -7.76 17.29 3.50
CA MET A 175 -8.39 18.39 2.77
C MET A 175 -7.42 19.57 2.53
N SER A 176 -6.61 19.90 3.53
CA SER A 176 -5.56 20.92 3.42
C SER A 176 -4.50 20.51 2.41
N PHE A 177 -4.11 19.22 2.42
CA PHE A 177 -3.18 18.65 1.45
C PHE A 177 -3.73 18.75 0.01
N ILE A 178 -4.99 18.32 -0.21
CA ILE A 178 -5.66 18.40 -1.53
C ILE A 178 -5.64 19.84 -2.07
N GLU A 179 -5.96 20.81 -1.23
CA GLU A 179 -5.96 22.22 -1.64
C GLU A 179 -4.55 22.72 -2.00
N ALA A 180 -3.53 22.29 -1.26
CA ALA A 180 -2.15 22.67 -1.52
C ALA A 180 -1.58 22.11 -2.83
N VAL A 181 -2.03 20.91 -3.27
CA VAL A 181 -1.51 20.26 -4.48
C VAL A 181 -2.41 20.40 -5.70
N LYS A 182 -3.55 21.10 -5.61
CA LYS A 182 -4.58 21.19 -6.67
C LYS A 182 -4.07 21.68 -8.03
N ASP A 183 -3.02 22.52 -8.02
CA ASP A 183 -2.41 23.09 -9.23
C ASP A 183 -1.18 22.28 -9.70
N THR A 184 -0.99 21.09 -9.15
CA THR A 184 0.09 20.16 -9.52
C THR A 184 -0.45 18.96 -10.31
N SER A 185 0.43 18.08 -10.76
CA SER A 185 0.04 16.80 -11.38
C SER A 185 -0.11 15.66 -10.36
N ILE A 186 -0.12 15.96 -9.07
CA ILE A 186 -0.18 14.96 -8.00
C ILE A 186 -1.66 14.68 -7.70
N GLU A 187 -2.05 13.43 -7.87
CA GLU A 187 -3.38 12.96 -7.50
C GLU A 187 -3.39 12.48 -6.04
N VAL A 188 -4.48 12.73 -5.33
CA VAL A 188 -4.63 12.36 -3.92
C VAL A 188 -5.59 11.20 -3.77
N LEU A 189 -5.18 10.18 -3.02
CA LEU A 189 -6.02 9.06 -2.62
C LEU A 189 -6.25 9.12 -1.11
N PRO A 190 -7.38 9.68 -0.64
CA PRO A 190 -7.64 9.88 0.79
C PRO A 190 -7.62 8.55 1.55
N LEU A 191 -7.00 8.56 2.74
CA LEU A 191 -6.94 7.41 3.63
C LEU A 191 -8.23 7.32 4.47
N VAL A 192 -8.93 6.19 4.38
CA VAL A 192 -10.10 5.90 5.22
C VAL A 192 -9.66 5.13 6.46
N LYS A 193 -10.13 5.57 7.60
CA LYS A 193 -9.97 4.91 8.91
C LYS A 193 -11.32 4.61 9.53
N GLY A 194 -11.30 3.74 10.54
CA GLY A 194 -12.49 3.38 11.31
C GLY A 194 -12.78 1.87 11.30
N ILE A 195 -13.61 1.44 12.25
CA ILE A 195 -13.97 0.04 12.49
C ILE A 195 -15.48 -0.19 12.45
N ASN A 196 -16.27 0.85 12.30
CA ASN A 196 -17.73 0.79 12.26
C ASN A 196 -18.32 1.80 11.24
N GLU A 197 -19.60 1.67 10.98
CA GLU A 197 -20.31 2.45 9.97
C GLU A 197 -20.28 3.97 10.23
N SER A 198 -20.40 4.40 11.47
CA SER A 198 -20.34 5.82 11.85
C SER A 198 -18.97 6.41 11.50
N GLU A 199 -17.90 5.72 11.88
CA GLU A 199 -16.53 6.14 11.63
C GLU A 199 -16.20 6.15 10.13
N TRP A 200 -16.62 5.12 9.35
CA TRP A 200 -16.42 5.12 7.90
C TRP A 200 -17.16 6.25 7.20
N LYS A 201 -18.40 6.54 7.59
CA LYS A 201 -19.16 7.68 7.06
C LYS A 201 -18.49 9.00 7.42
N ARG A 202 -18.00 9.14 8.65
CA ARG A 202 -17.24 10.32 9.10
C ARG A 202 -15.98 10.54 8.27
N SER A 203 -15.24 9.47 7.99
CA SER A 203 -14.02 9.49 7.18
C SER A 203 -14.28 9.78 5.69
N ILE A 204 -15.36 9.26 5.10
CA ILE A 204 -15.61 9.28 3.65
C ILE A 204 -16.48 10.48 3.21
N SER A 205 -17.54 10.82 3.97
CA SER A 205 -18.54 11.78 3.52
C SER A 205 -17.98 13.16 3.16
N PRO A 206 -17.00 13.74 3.88
CA PRO A 206 -16.43 15.02 3.54
C PRO A 206 -15.77 15.04 2.16
N PHE A 207 -15.11 13.98 1.76
CA PHE A 207 -14.47 13.82 0.44
C PHE A 207 -15.52 13.65 -0.66
N ARG A 208 -16.55 12.82 -0.43
CA ARG A 208 -17.65 12.64 -1.40
C ARG A 208 -18.38 13.94 -1.70
N ASN A 209 -18.57 14.80 -0.71
CA ASN A 209 -19.17 16.13 -0.89
C ASN A 209 -18.33 17.02 -1.82
N ARG A 210 -17.06 16.68 -2.06
CA ARG A 210 -16.17 17.34 -3.04
C ARG A 210 -15.99 16.53 -4.33
N GLY A 211 -16.78 15.48 -4.54
CA GLY A 211 -16.74 14.65 -5.75
C GLY A 211 -15.63 13.58 -5.74
N ILE A 212 -14.95 13.37 -4.61
CA ILE A 212 -13.92 12.34 -4.46
C ILE A 212 -14.59 11.07 -3.93
N ASN A 213 -14.58 9.99 -4.72
CA ASN A 213 -15.20 8.71 -4.36
C ASN A 213 -14.23 7.52 -4.52
N HIS A 214 -12.93 7.78 -4.44
CA HIS A 214 -11.84 6.80 -4.48
C HIS A 214 -10.97 6.95 -3.24
N PHE A 215 -10.62 5.81 -2.59
CA PHE A 215 -10.03 5.81 -1.26
C PHE A 215 -8.96 4.73 -1.11
N ALA A 216 -8.03 4.93 -0.17
CA ALA A 216 -7.16 3.92 0.37
C ALA A 216 -7.69 3.47 1.75
N PHE A 217 -7.55 2.18 2.07
CA PHE A 217 -7.91 1.62 3.37
C PHE A 217 -6.74 0.81 3.94
N TYR A 218 -6.25 1.22 5.11
CA TYR A 218 -5.13 0.57 5.76
C TYR A 218 -5.62 -0.58 6.63
N VAL A 219 -5.28 -1.81 6.26
CA VAL A 219 -5.84 -3.02 6.88
C VAL A 219 -4.89 -3.73 7.85
N LYS A 220 -3.68 -3.22 8.08
CA LYS A 220 -2.70 -3.86 8.97
C LYS A 220 -3.21 -3.98 10.41
N GLN A 221 -4.11 -3.10 10.85
CA GLN A 221 -4.78 -3.16 12.15
C GLN A 221 -5.48 -4.51 12.44
N TYR A 222 -5.88 -5.26 11.41
CA TYR A 222 -6.50 -6.58 11.56
C TYR A 222 -5.48 -7.71 11.77
N PHE A 223 -4.19 -7.42 11.67
CA PHE A 223 -3.11 -8.42 11.69
C PHE A 223 -2.06 -8.17 12.77
N GLY A 224 -2.36 -7.30 13.74
CA GLY A 224 -1.49 -7.01 14.88
C GLY A 224 -1.29 -8.22 15.80
N SER A 225 -0.25 -8.20 16.64
CA SER A 225 0.14 -9.27 17.56
C SER A 225 -0.97 -9.71 18.52
N HIS A 226 -1.88 -8.80 18.86
CA HIS A 226 -2.97 -9.05 19.83
C HIS A 226 -4.24 -9.62 19.20
N ASN A 227 -4.48 -9.39 17.90
CA ASN A 227 -5.75 -9.74 17.24
C ASN A 227 -5.67 -11.00 16.35
N GLY A 228 -4.48 -11.58 16.18
CA GLY A 228 -4.28 -12.73 15.29
C GLY A 228 -4.57 -12.41 13.81
N LYS A 229 -4.75 -13.46 13.01
CA LYS A 229 -5.16 -13.31 11.60
C LYS A 229 -6.68 -13.18 11.53
N ASN A 230 -7.16 -11.98 11.35
CA ASN A 230 -8.59 -11.67 11.31
C ASN A 230 -9.07 -11.34 9.88
N ASP A 231 -8.68 -12.17 8.90
CA ASP A 231 -9.07 -12.03 7.49
C ASP A 231 -10.59 -11.90 7.33
N GLU A 232 -11.36 -12.70 8.08
CA GLU A 232 -12.83 -12.72 7.98
C GLU A 232 -13.44 -11.42 8.48
N LEU A 233 -12.99 -10.92 9.63
CA LEU A 233 -13.47 -9.65 10.18
C LEU A 233 -13.09 -8.48 9.24
N MET A 234 -11.87 -8.47 8.70
CA MET A 234 -11.44 -7.47 7.73
C MET A 234 -12.35 -7.48 6.50
N ILE A 235 -12.62 -8.66 5.92
CA ILE A 235 -13.46 -8.79 4.73
C ILE A 235 -14.89 -8.34 5.02
N GLU A 236 -15.43 -8.69 6.19
CA GLU A 236 -16.75 -8.24 6.62
C GLU A 236 -16.80 -6.71 6.76
N HIS A 237 -15.81 -6.10 7.41
CA HIS A 237 -15.76 -4.65 7.56
C HIS A 237 -15.66 -3.95 6.21
N ILE A 238 -14.84 -4.46 5.27
CA ILE A 238 -14.75 -3.93 3.91
C ILE A 238 -16.11 -4.00 3.21
N ARG A 239 -16.82 -5.13 3.29
CA ARG A 239 -18.17 -5.29 2.70
C ARG A 239 -19.17 -4.29 3.29
N ARG A 240 -19.18 -4.14 4.60
CA ARG A 240 -20.08 -3.20 5.30
C ARG A 240 -19.76 -1.75 4.96
N MET A 241 -18.48 -1.39 4.89
CA MET A 241 -18.04 -0.06 4.48
C MET A 241 -18.47 0.25 3.03
N ILE A 242 -18.27 -0.70 2.11
CA ILE A 242 -18.71 -0.55 0.72
C ILE A 242 -20.22 -0.40 0.64
N TYR A 243 -20.97 -1.24 1.37
CA TYR A 243 -22.43 -1.19 1.40
C TYR A 243 -22.95 0.14 1.96
N SER A 244 -22.34 0.70 2.99
CA SER A 244 -22.83 1.92 3.64
C SER A 244 -22.30 3.21 3.02
N CYS A 245 -21.13 3.17 2.38
CA CYS A 245 -20.44 4.37 1.85
C CYS A 245 -20.36 4.41 0.32
N HIS A 246 -20.57 3.31 -0.40
CA HIS A 246 -20.57 3.20 -1.86
C HIS A 246 -19.36 3.88 -2.55
N PRO A 247 -18.09 3.52 -2.19
CA PRO A 247 -16.94 4.02 -2.92
C PRO A 247 -16.89 3.41 -4.34
N ASP A 248 -16.48 4.20 -5.33
CA ASP A 248 -16.28 3.70 -6.71
C ASP A 248 -14.99 2.91 -6.84
N TYR A 249 -14.05 3.17 -5.95
CA TYR A 249 -12.73 2.54 -5.94
C TYR A 249 -12.18 2.46 -4.52
N LEU A 250 -11.52 1.33 -4.23
CA LEU A 250 -10.80 1.12 -2.98
C LEU A 250 -9.46 0.46 -3.24
N MET A 251 -8.39 0.99 -2.61
CA MET A 251 -7.07 0.39 -2.50
C MET A 251 -6.87 -0.17 -1.09
N LEU A 252 -6.50 -1.44 -0.95
CA LEU A 252 -6.08 -1.98 0.34
C LEU A 252 -4.58 -1.83 0.53
N ILE A 253 -4.15 -1.28 1.67
CA ILE A 253 -2.76 -1.20 2.07
C ILE A 253 -2.49 -2.19 3.19
N GLY A 254 -1.48 -3.05 3.00
CA GLY A 254 -1.08 -4.07 3.98
C GLY A 254 -1.65 -5.47 3.70
N TYR A 255 -2.41 -5.66 2.61
CA TYR A 255 -2.98 -6.96 2.27
C TYR A 255 -2.72 -7.36 0.82
N GLN A 256 -2.08 -8.52 0.64
CA GLN A 256 -1.74 -9.08 -0.67
C GLN A 256 -1.81 -10.62 -0.61
N SER A 257 -2.99 -11.21 -0.37
CA SER A 257 -3.17 -12.65 -0.29
C SER A 257 -3.83 -13.21 -1.56
N PRO A 258 -3.12 -13.96 -2.43
CA PRO A 258 -3.73 -14.56 -3.61
C PRO A 258 -4.89 -15.51 -3.27
N LEU A 259 -4.77 -16.24 -2.15
CA LEU A 259 -5.76 -17.25 -1.74
C LEU A 259 -7.10 -16.66 -1.31
N ARG A 260 -7.12 -15.41 -0.87
CA ARG A 260 -8.30 -14.76 -0.28
C ARG A 260 -8.80 -13.57 -1.11
N VAL A 261 -8.12 -13.20 -2.19
CA VAL A 261 -8.54 -12.08 -3.04
C VAL A 261 -9.94 -12.29 -3.61
N ARG A 262 -10.33 -13.53 -3.86
CA ARG A 262 -11.68 -13.89 -4.31
C ARG A 262 -12.79 -13.55 -3.32
N ASP A 263 -12.48 -13.42 -2.03
CA ASP A 263 -13.44 -13.12 -0.97
C ASP A 263 -13.62 -11.60 -0.77
N ILE A 264 -12.74 -10.79 -1.38
CA ILE A 264 -12.71 -9.32 -1.30
C ILE A 264 -13.71 -8.70 -2.29
N PRO A 265 -14.50 -7.67 -1.96
CA PRO A 265 -15.43 -6.98 -2.86
C PRO A 265 -14.78 -6.41 -4.13
N PRO A 266 -15.48 -6.40 -5.32
CA PRO A 266 -14.91 -5.95 -6.59
C PRO A 266 -14.55 -4.47 -6.66
N GLU A 267 -15.10 -3.66 -5.77
CA GLU A 267 -14.76 -2.25 -5.59
C GLU A 267 -13.31 -2.07 -5.13
N VAL A 268 -12.72 -3.12 -4.52
CA VAL A 268 -11.29 -3.17 -4.22
C VAL A 268 -10.53 -3.54 -5.49
N GLN A 269 -9.88 -2.56 -6.08
CA GLN A 269 -9.19 -2.70 -7.37
C GLN A 269 -7.67 -2.74 -7.25
N ALA A 270 -7.11 -2.35 -6.10
CA ALA A 270 -5.67 -2.33 -5.86
C ALA A 270 -5.29 -2.90 -4.48
N PHE A 271 -4.11 -3.51 -4.43
CA PHE A 271 -3.58 -4.19 -3.24
C PHE A 271 -2.11 -3.84 -3.08
N ALA A 272 -1.82 -2.91 -2.17
CA ALA A 272 -0.46 -2.46 -1.88
C ALA A 272 0.10 -3.15 -0.63
N GLY A 273 1.41 -3.43 -0.61
CA GLY A 273 2.05 -4.01 0.57
C GLY A 273 3.40 -4.67 0.29
N GLU A 274 3.92 -5.36 1.30
CA GLU A 274 5.26 -5.98 1.32
C GLU A 274 5.23 -7.50 1.11
N ARG A 275 4.05 -8.13 1.07
CA ARG A 275 3.96 -9.59 0.94
C ARG A 275 4.57 -10.13 -0.36
N TRP A 276 4.70 -9.28 -1.36
CA TRP A 276 5.39 -9.58 -2.61
C TRP A 276 6.85 -10.05 -2.39
N ILE A 277 7.54 -9.58 -1.33
CA ILE A 277 8.90 -9.98 -0.97
C ILE A 277 8.94 -11.49 -0.70
N ARG A 278 7.95 -12.02 0.03
CA ARG A 278 7.80 -13.46 0.27
C ARG A 278 7.32 -14.19 -0.98
N GLY A 279 6.38 -13.62 -1.72
CA GLY A 279 5.84 -14.19 -2.97
C GLY A 279 6.93 -14.37 -4.03
N SER A 280 7.79 -13.39 -4.18
CA SER A 280 8.94 -13.41 -5.11
C SER A 280 10.18 -14.12 -4.55
N LYS A 281 10.16 -14.51 -3.27
CA LYS A 281 11.35 -15.07 -2.56
C LYS A 281 12.59 -14.17 -2.64
N LEU A 282 12.41 -12.85 -2.74
CA LEU A 282 13.49 -11.88 -2.97
C LEU A 282 14.60 -11.97 -1.91
N ASN A 283 14.29 -12.34 -0.68
CA ASN A 283 15.28 -12.49 0.39
C ASN A 283 16.26 -13.65 0.15
N ILE A 284 15.88 -14.64 -0.65
CA ILE A 284 16.63 -15.89 -0.87
C ILE A 284 17.24 -15.94 -2.26
N LEU A 285 16.51 -15.50 -3.27
CA LEU A 285 16.87 -15.61 -4.68
C LEU A 285 17.65 -14.38 -5.18
N THR A 286 18.27 -14.52 -6.36
CA THR A 286 18.78 -13.36 -7.10
C THR A 286 17.61 -12.48 -7.58
N PRO A 287 17.82 -11.19 -7.87
CA PRO A 287 16.76 -10.33 -8.40
C PRO A 287 16.10 -10.89 -9.67
N GLU A 288 16.86 -11.51 -10.56
CA GLU A 288 16.35 -12.12 -11.80
C GLU A 288 15.42 -13.29 -11.53
N GLN A 289 15.81 -14.18 -10.62
CA GLN A 289 14.99 -15.32 -10.20
C GLN A 289 13.75 -14.84 -9.44
N ALA A 290 13.91 -13.85 -8.57
CA ALA A 290 12.80 -13.28 -7.81
C ALA A 290 11.73 -12.63 -8.71
N ARG A 291 12.11 -12.06 -9.87
CA ARG A 291 11.14 -11.53 -10.85
C ARG A 291 10.28 -12.62 -11.47
N ILE A 292 10.85 -13.78 -11.76
CA ILE A 292 10.10 -14.93 -12.29
C ILE A 292 9.07 -15.40 -11.25
N GLU A 293 9.49 -15.57 -10.01
CA GLU A 293 8.59 -15.95 -8.92
C GLU A 293 7.50 -14.88 -8.66
N TYR A 294 7.86 -13.59 -8.77
CA TYR A 294 6.89 -12.50 -8.66
C TYR A 294 5.82 -12.57 -9.75
N LEU A 295 6.20 -12.80 -11.00
CA LEU A 295 5.26 -12.91 -12.12
C LEU A 295 4.31 -14.09 -11.95
N ASP A 296 4.81 -15.22 -11.44
CA ASP A 296 3.97 -16.38 -11.12
C ASP A 296 3.00 -16.07 -9.97
N TRP A 297 3.47 -15.39 -8.93
CA TRP A 297 2.64 -14.97 -7.81
C TRP A 297 1.59 -13.92 -8.23
N GLU A 298 1.96 -12.95 -9.06
CA GLU A 298 1.05 -11.96 -9.62
C GLU A 298 -0.01 -12.62 -10.52
N ARG A 299 0.39 -13.60 -11.33
CA ARG A 299 -0.54 -14.37 -12.17
C ARG A 299 -1.57 -15.11 -11.31
N GLN A 300 -1.15 -15.82 -10.27
CA GLN A 300 -2.07 -16.49 -9.34
C GLN A 300 -3.06 -15.49 -8.73
N PHE A 301 -2.60 -14.30 -8.37
CA PHE A 301 -3.45 -13.26 -7.83
C PHE A 301 -4.50 -12.77 -8.86
N LYS A 302 -4.07 -12.52 -10.08
CA LYS A 302 -4.94 -12.09 -11.19
C LYS A 302 -5.98 -13.16 -11.55
N GLU A 303 -5.58 -14.43 -11.63
CA GLU A 303 -6.47 -15.54 -11.94
C GLU A 303 -7.59 -15.68 -10.89
N GLN A 304 -7.28 -15.54 -9.60
CA GLN A 304 -8.30 -15.57 -8.55
C GLN A 304 -9.26 -14.36 -8.65
N GLY A 305 -8.78 -13.19 -9.03
CA GLY A 305 -9.59 -12.00 -9.26
C GLY A 305 -10.47 -12.11 -10.52
N ILE A 306 -9.96 -12.70 -11.62
CA ILE A 306 -10.68 -12.86 -12.88
C ILE A 306 -11.84 -13.85 -12.75
N VAL A 307 -11.62 -14.99 -12.11
CA VAL A 307 -12.67 -16.00 -11.86
C VAL A 307 -13.88 -15.36 -11.19
N ARG A 308 -13.64 -14.47 -10.26
CA ARG A 308 -14.69 -13.73 -9.56
C ARG A 308 -15.47 -12.77 -10.46
N GLN A 309 -14.77 -11.98 -11.32
CA GLN A 309 -15.43 -11.07 -12.25
C GLN A 309 -16.30 -11.83 -13.26
N THR A 310 -15.86 -13.02 -13.67
CA THR A 310 -16.61 -13.88 -14.60
C THR A 310 -17.86 -14.44 -13.93
N VAL A 311 -17.79 -14.86 -12.67
CA VAL A 311 -18.96 -15.37 -11.93
C VAL A 311 -20.01 -14.27 -11.72
N LEU A 312 -19.60 -13.06 -11.33
CA LEU A 312 -20.54 -11.95 -11.14
C LEU A 312 -21.25 -11.53 -12.44
N LYS A 313 -20.53 -11.52 -13.57
CA LYS A 313 -21.16 -11.26 -14.88
C LYS A 313 -22.18 -12.33 -15.26
N PHE A 314 -21.94 -13.59 -14.88
CA PHE A 314 -22.89 -14.67 -15.12
C PHE A 314 -24.16 -14.53 -14.26
N GLU A 315 -24.04 -14.10 -13.01
CA GLU A 315 -25.18 -13.86 -12.12
C GLU A 315 -26.02 -12.67 -12.61
N ASP A 316 -25.41 -11.58 -13.04
CA ASP A 316 -26.11 -10.42 -13.62
C ASP A 316 -26.81 -10.77 -14.95
N GLU A 317 -26.22 -11.60 -15.81
CA GLU A 317 -26.84 -12.08 -17.05
C GLU A 317 -28.02 -13.04 -16.79
N ILE A 318 -27.96 -13.86 -15.75
CA ILE A 318 -29.05 -14.76 -15.36
C ILE A 318 -30.21 -13.94 -14.80
N LEU A 319 -29.94 -13.01 -13.87
CA LEU A 319 -30.95 -12.14 -13.27
C LEU A 319 -31.63 -11.23 -14.29
N SER A 320 -30.87 -10.74 -15.30
CA SER A 320 -31.45 -9.94 -16.39
C SER A 320 -32.32 -10.75 -17.35
N LYS A 321 -32.12 -12.06 -17.46
CA LYS A 321 -32.92 -12.95 -18.30
C LYS A 321 -34.19 -13.49 -17.62
N GLU A 322 -34.22 -13.48 -16.29
CA GLU A 322 -35.41 -13.88 -15.54
C GLU A 322 -36.42 -12.72 -15.32
N MET A 323 -36.02 -11.49 -15.63
CA MET A 323 -36.90 -10.30 -15.52
C MET A 323 -37.59 -9.90 -16.84
N TYR A 324 -37.44 -10.69 -17.90
CA TYR A 324 -38.15 -10.55 -19.19
C TYR A 324 -38.84 -11.88 -19.56
#